data_2ef8264d8692f80c6d6977bfd159586d
#
_entry.id   2ef8264d8692f80c6d6977bfd159586d
#
_cell.length_a   1.000
_cell.length_b   1.000
_cell.length_c   1.000
_cell.angle_alpha   90.00
_cell.angle_beta   90.00
_cell.angle_gamma   90.00
#
_symmetry.space_group_name_H-M   'P 1'
#
loop_
_entity.id
_entity.type
_entity.pdbx_description
1 polymer ?
#
loop_
_entity_poly.entity_id
_entity_poly.type
_entity_poly.pdbx_seq_one_letter_code
_entity_poly.pdbx_strand_id
1 'polypeptide(L)'
;MTMSEESNLLLPFESYEENAVNIGTQQKSADMARFIERVREDGLYLLDVNMTDSRIRSIAQFLNKYDAVRIMVVSARQYGQRPARLFSEAIGANAAVGRFIPGSLTNPVLRSYVEPDVLFVTDPAADQQALREAVNSGLPIVGIVDANNNLRNVDVALPANNKGRRSLA
;
A
#
# COMPACT_ATOMS: atom_id res chain seq x y z
N MET A 1 -16.22 -12.35 17.91
CA MET A 1 -15.09 -11.44 18.25
C MET A 1 -15.11 -11.20 19.74
N THR A 2 -14.06 -11.55 20.44
CA THR A 2 -13.97 -11.37 21.90
C THR A 2 -13.49 -9.96 22.19
N MET A 3 -14.09 -9.29 23.19
CA MET A 3 -13.78 -7.90 23.61
C MET A 3 -12.29 -7.65 23.96
N SER A 4 -11.47 -8.68 24.01
CA SER A 4 -10.03 -8.61 24.28
C SER A 4 -9.17 -8.32 23.04
N GLU A 5 -9.69 -8.49 21.82
CA GLU A 5 -8.94 -8.26 20.57
C GLU A 5 -9.07 -6.81 20.09
N GLU A 6 -10.17 -6.13 20.41
CA GLU A 6 -10.40 -4.72 20.06
C GLU A 6 -9.48 -3.74 20.81
N SER A 7 -8.96 -4.14 21.96
CA SER A 7 -8.16 -3.25 22.83
C SER A 7 -6.72 -3.00 22.34
N ASN A 8 -6.27 -3.63 21.27
CA ASN A 8 -4.87 -3.54 20.79
C ASN A 8 -4.71 -2.97 19.39
N LEU A 9 -5.79 -2.47 18.77
CA LEU A 9 -5.73 -1.81 17.47
C LEU A 9 -5.13 -0.40 17.58
N LEU A 10 -4.48 0.09 16.52
CA LEU A 10 -3.93 1.47 16.42
C LEU A 10 -5.04 2.52 16.46
N LEU A 11 -6.18 2.20 15.84
CA LEU A 11 -7.39 3.02 15.79
C LEU A 11 -8.59 2.19 16.23
N PRO A 12 -9.68 2.81 16.72
CA PRO A 12 -10.93 2.11 16.97
C PRO A 12 -11.41 1.35 15.74
N PHE A 13 -11.98 0.16 15.93
CA PHE A 13 -12.47 -0.68 14.83
C PHE A 13 -13.46 0.06 13.92
N GLU A 14 -14.34 0.87 14.52
CA GLU A 14 -15.31 1.71 13.80
C GLU A 14 -14.64 2.64 12.80
N SER A 15 -13.44 3.15 13.10
CA SER A 15 -12.70 4.04 12.19
C SER A 15 -12.28 3.32 10.91
N TYR A 16 -11.93 2.04 10.98
CA TYR A 16 -11.61 1.24 9.79
C TYR A 16 -12.86 0.98 8.94
N GLU A 17 -14.02 0.72 9.56
CA GLU A 17 -15.28 0.47 8.86
C GLU A 17 -15.87 1.74 8.24
N GLU A 18 -15.95 2.85 8.97
CA GLU A 18 -16.48 4.13 8.50
C GLU A 18 -15.70 4.67 7.29
N ASN A 19 -14.40 4.42 7.25
CA ASN A 19 -13.55 4.81 6.13
C ASN A 19 -13.45 3.72 5.06
N ALA A 20 -14.16 2.60 5.22
CA ALA A 20 -14.20 1.49 4.26
C ALA A 20 -12.82 0.91 3.94
N VAL A 21 -11.90 0.87 4.91
CA VAL A 21 -10.54 0.34 4.76
C VAL A 21 -10.58 -1.17 4.51
N ASN A 22 -11.51 -1.87 5.15
CA ASN A 22 -11.70 -3.32 5.05
C ASN A 22 -12.58 -3.76 3.87
N ILE A 23 -13.18 -2.84 3.13
CA ILE A 23 -14.08 -3.20 2.01
C ILE A 23 -13.26 -3.42 0.73
N GLY A 24 -13.11 -4.66 0.34
CA GLY A 24 -12.46 -5.05 -0.91
C GLY A 24 -13.42 -5.05 -2.11
N THR A 25 -13.04 -5.74 -3.16
CA THR A 25 -13.79 -5.86 -4.41
C THR A 25 -14.60 -7.17 -4.48
N GLN A 26 -15.46 -7.31 -5.50
CA GLN A 26 -16.20 -8.54 -5.78
C GLN A 26 -15.32 -9.66 -6.36
N GLN A 27 -14.11 -9.32 -6.80
CA GLN A 27 -13.14 -10.28 -7.30
C GLN A 27 -12.02 -10.44 -6.27
N LYS A 28 -11.52 -11.66 -6.12
CA LYS A 28 -10.35 -11.95 -5.30
C LYS A 28 -9.26 -12.63 -6.11
N SER A 29 -8.01 -12.37 -5.77
CA SER A 29 -6.89 -13.18 -6.21
C SER A 29 -6.66 -14.35 -5.26
N ALA A 30 -5.96 -15.38 -5.73
CA ALA A 30 -5.56 -16.51 -4.89
C ALA A 30 -4.61 -16.05 -3.76
N ASP A 31 -3.73 -15.11 -4.06
CA ASP A 31 -2.74 -14.58 -3.12
C ASP A 31 -3.38 -13.84 -1.94
N MET A 32 -4.50 -13.14 -2.20
CA MET A 32 -5.21 -12.35 -1.20
C MET A 32 -6.19 -13.16 -0.35
N ALA A 33 -6.44 -14.42 -0.70
CA ALA A 33 -7.40 -15.27 0.03
C ALA A 33 -7.13 -15.34 1.55
N ARG A 34 -5.86 -15.30 1.96
CA ARG A 34 -5.43 -15.34 3.37
C ARG A 34 -5.73 -14.06 4.18
N PHE A 35 -6.02 -12.94 3.51
CA PHE A 35 -6.34 -11.66 4.11
C PHE A 35 -7.83 -11.35 4.12
N ILE A 36 -8.65 -12.24 3.54
CA ILE A 36 -10.10 -12.10 3.47
C ILE A 36 -10.72 -12.77 4.67
N GLU A 37 -11.51 -12.02 5.44
CA GLU A 37 -12.25 -12.52 6.59
C GLU A 37 -13.56 -13.20 6.15
N ARG A 38 -14.36 -12.49 5.36
CA ARG A 38 -15.68 -12.95 4.92
C ARG A 38 -16.13 -12.30 3.61
N VAL A 39 -17.23 -12.82 3.05
CA VAL A 39 -17.92 -12.23 1.91
C VAL A 39 -19.21 -11.59 2.41
N ARG A 40 -19.46 -10.36 2.01
CA ARG A 40 -20.68 -9.62 2.31
C ARG A 40 -21.81 -10.09 1.38
N GLU A 41 -23.09 -9.83 1.74
CA GLU A 41 -24.26 -10.24 0.96
C GLU A 41 -24.28 -9.66 -0.46
N ASP A 42 -23.71 -8.50 -0.67
CA ASP A 42 -23.54 -7.84 -1.98
C ASP A 42 -22.37 -8.42 -2.82
N GLY A 43 -21.71 -9.46 -2.33
CA GLY A 43 -20.60 -10.14 -3.00
C GLY A 43 -19.24 -9.46 -2.83
N LEU A 44 -19.12 -8.40 -2.02
CA LEU A 44 -17.84 -7.77 -1.71
C LEU A 44 -17.07 -8.60 -0.68
N TYR A 45 -15.77 -8.76 -0.93
CA TYR A 45 -14.86 -9.39 0.02
C TYR A 45 -14.48 -8.39 1.11
N LEU A 46 -14.57 -8.80 2.37
CA LEU A 46 -14.10 -8.02 3.50
C LEU A 46 -12.71 -8.49 3.91
N LEU A 47 -11.79 -7.53 4.02
CA LEU A 47 -10.44 -7.76 4.51
C LEU A 47 -10.42 -7.77 6.04
N ASP A 48 -9.54 -8.57 6.62
CA ASP A 48 -9.37 -8.68 8.07
C ASP A 48 -8.67 -7.42 8.61
N VAL A 49 -9.38 -6.67 9.46
CA VAL A 49 -8.88 -5.43 10.08
C VAL A 49 -7.69 -5.72 11.02
N ASN A 50 -7.69 -6.83 11.75
CA ASN A 50 -6.59 -7.19 12.63
C ASN A 50 -5.31 -7.45 11.84
N MET A 51 -5.45 -8.11 10.70
CA MET A 51 -4.32 -8.31 9.78
C MET A 51 -3.82 -6.98 9.20
N THR A 52 -4.72 -6.07 8.84
CA THR A 52 -4.37 -4.73 8.35
C THR A 52 -3.57 -3.96 9.41
N ASP A 53 -4.08 -3.89 10.63
CA ASP A 53 -3.41 -3.21 11.76
C ASP A 53 -2.04 -3.80 12.08
N SER A 54 -1.95 -5.12 12.18
CA SER A 54 -0.68 -5.83 12.39
C SER A 54 0.34 -5.53 11.29
N ARG A 55 -0.13 -5.45 10.03
CA ARG A 55 0.73 -5.11 8.89
C ARG A 55 1.17 -3.67 8.88
N ILE A 56 0.32 -2.72 9.29
CA ILE A 56 0.73 -1.31 9.46
C ILE A 56 1.90 -1.22 10.43
N ARG A 57 1.82 -1.88 11.59
CA ARG A 57 2.91 -1.90 12.59
C ARG A 57 4.19 -2.50 12.02
N SER A 58 4.08 -3.62 11.31
CA SER A 58 5.22 -4.30 10.71
C SER A 58 5.89 -3.45 9.61
N ILE A 59 5.09 -2.76 8.80
CA ILE A 59 5.57 -1.85 7.75
C ILE A 59 6.23 -0.63 8.37
N ALA A 60 5.66 -0.05 9.42
CA ALA A 60 6.27 1.07 10.12
C ALA A 60 7.65 0.69 10.69
N GLN A 61 7.78 -0.48 11.32
CA GLN A 61 9.06 -1.00 11.79
C GLN A 61 10.04 -1.28 10.64
N PHE A 62 9.54 -1.77 9.52
CA PHE A 62 10.36 -2.04 8.34
C PHE A 62 10.89 -0.74 7.73
N LEU A 63 10.03 0.25 7.49
CA LEU A 63 10.42 1.53 6.91
C LEU A 63 11.34 2.35 7.82
N ASN A 64 11.22 2.21 9.14
CA ASN A 64 12.09 2.88 10.12
C ASN A 64 13.57 2.43 10.06
N LYS A 65 13.87 1.37 9.30
CA LYS A 65 15.26 0.92 9.06
C LYS A 65 15.96 1.69 7.94
N TYR A 66 15.23 2.48 7.18
CA TYR A 66 15.74 3.23 6.04
C TYR A 66 15.74 4.73 6.33
N ASP A 67 16.68 5.44 5.76
CA ASP A 67 16.63 6.89 5.76
C ASP A 67 15.41 7.39 5.01
N ALA A 68 14.66 8.32 5.58
CA ALA A 68 13.41 8.79 4.98
C ALA A 68 13.58 9.28 3.53
N VAL A 69 14.65 10.00 3.24
CA VAL A 69 14.98 10.50 1.90
C VAL A 69 15.27 9.38 0.89
N ARG A 70 15.51 8.16 1.37
CA ARG A 70 15.74 6.96 0.55
C ARG A 70 14.47 6.12 0.37
N ILE A 71 13.34 6.57 0.93
CA ILE A 71 12.03 5.96 0.72
C ILE A 71 11.35 6.66 -0.47
N MET A 72 10.88 5.89 -1.44
CA MET A 72 10.14 6.40 -2.60
C MET A 72 8.69 5.93 -2.53
N VAL A 73 7.76 6.87 -2.45
CA VAL A 73 6.32 6.58 -2.45
C VAL A 73 5.74 6.86 -3.83
N VAL A 74 5.03 5.89 -4.40
CA VAL A 74 4.45 6.00 -5.74
C VAL A 74 2.94 5.82 -5.68
N SER A 75 2.22 6.68 -6.41
CA SER A 75 0.77 6.59 -6.58
C SER A 75 0.33 7.15 -7.93
N ALA A 76 -0.01 6.29 -8.86
CA ALA A 76 -0.62 6.69 -10.14
C ALA A 76 -2.13 6.97 -9.99
N ARG A 77 -2.80 6.27 -9.06
CA ARG A 77 -4.24 6.37 -8.85
C ARG A 77 -4.63 7.72 -8.25
N GLN A 78 -5.64 8.38 -8.83
CA GLN A 78 -6.05 9.75 -8.46
C GLN A 78 -6.31 9.94 -6.96
N TYR A 79 -7.05 9.02 -6.33
CA TYR A 79 -7.36 9.12 -4.90
C TYR A 79 -6.17 8.83 -3.97
N GLY A 80 -5.15 8.13 -4.47
CA GLY A 80 -3.92 7.85 -3.73
C GLY A 80 -2.88 8.97 -3.78
N GLN A 81 -2.98 9.90 -4.74
CA GLN A 81 -1.94 10.92 -4.95
C GLN A 81 -1.77 11.88 -3.77
N ARG A 82 -2.89 12.39 -3.24
CA ARG A 82 -2.84 13.30 -2.09
C ARG A 82 -2.37 12.62 -0.82
N PRO A 83 -2.94 11.46 -0.41
CA PRO A 83 -2.42 10.70 0.73
C PRO A 83 -0.94 10.33 0.60
N ALA A 84 -0.50 9.86 -0.57
CA ALA A 84 0.91 9.52 -0.81
C ALA A 84 1.84 10.73 -0.63
N ARG A 85 1.42 11.91 -1.09
CA ARG A 85 2.17 13.15 -0.90
C ARG A 85 2.24 13.56 0.57
N LEU A 86 1.10 13.58 1.27
CA LEU A 86 1.03 13.93 2.69
C LEU A 86 1.86 12.96 3.56
N PHE A 87 1.77 11.67 3.26
CA PHE A 87 2.58 10.65 3.93
C PHE A 87 4.08 10.90 3.72
N SER A 88 4.49 11.16 2.47
CA SER A 88 5.89 11.45 2.16
C SER A 88 6.40 12.72 2.83
N GLU A 89 5.59 13.79 2.83
CA GLU A 89 5.92 15.04 3.52
C GLU A 89 6.05 14.82 5.03
N ALA A 90 5.15 14.04 5.63
CA ALA A 90 5.15 13.77 7.08
C ALA A 90 6.40 13.00 7.55
N ILE A 91 6.91 12.07 6.75
CA ILE A 91 8.09 11.27 7.11
C ILE A 91 9.40 11.78 6.47
N GLY A 92 9.33 12.77 5.59
CA GLY A 92 10.50 13.29 4.86
C GLY A 92 10.95 12.42 3.68
N ALA A 93 10.04 11.61 3.11
CA ALA A 93 10.30 10.73 1.99
C ALA A 93 10.11 11.41 0.63
N ASN A 94 10.59 10.76 -0.44
CA ASN A 94 10.32 11.17 -1.81
C ASN A 94 8.97 10.64 -2.31
N ALA A 95 8.27 11.43 -3.13
CA ALA A 95 6.99 11.02 -3.73
C ALA A 95 6.98 11.20 -5.24
N ALA A 96 6.55 10.17 -5.97
CA ALA A 96 6.17 10.26 -7.38
C ALA A 96 4.67 10.00 -7.51
N VAL A 97 3.90 11.08 -7.57
CA VAL A 97 2.43 11.02 -7.67
C VAL A 97 1.96 11.36 -9.08
N GLY A 98 0.96 10.64 -9.55
CA GLY A 98 0.46 10.72 -10.91
C GLY A 98 1.22 9.80 -11.85
N ARG A 99 1.51 10.25 -13.06
CA ARG A 99 2.22 9.42 -14.04
C ARG A 99 3.68 9.19 -13.61
N PHE A 100 4.03 7.94 -13.35
CA PHE A 100 5.41 7.54 -13.15
C PHE A 100 6.20 7.65 -14.45
N ILE A 101 7.32 8.36 -14.42
CA ILE A 101 8.17 8.56 -15.61
C ILE A 101 9.07 7.33 -15.78
N PRO A 102 8.96 6.57 -16.88
CA PRO A 102 9.84 5.43 -17.12
C PRO A 102 11.31 5.83 -17.08
N GLY A 103 12.13 5.03 -16.41
CA GLY A 103 13.56 5.29 -16.23
C GLY A 103 13.90 6.05 -14.94
N SER A 104 12.91 6.49 -14.16
CA SER A 104 13.18 7.23 -12.92
C SER A 104 13.99 6.46 -11.88
N LEU A 105 13.95 5.12 -11.88
CA LEU A 105 14.74 4.27 -11.00
C LEU A 105 15.90 3.55 -11.72
N THR A 106 15.95 3.61 -13.06
CA THR A 106 16.89 2.80 -13.85
C THR A 106 17.81 3.59 -14.78
N ASN A 107 17.49 4.86 -15.07
CA ASN A 107 18.27 5.67 -16.00
C ASN A 107 18.88 6.92 -15.35
N PRO A 108 20.18 6.89 -15.00
CA PRO A 108 20.87 8.01 -14.33
C PRO A 108 20.92 9.32 -15.13
N VAL A 109 20.66 9.28 -16.44
CA VAL A 109 20.70 10.48 -17.31
C VAL A 109 19.43 11.33 -17.16
N LEU A 110 18.34 10.74 -16.63
CA LEU A 110 17.09 11.46 -16.46
C LEU A 110 17.15 12.44 -15.30
N ARG A 111 16.54 13.62 -15.49
CA ARG A 111 16.38 14.62 -14.40
C ARG A 111 15.51 14.11 -13.22
N SER A 112 14.62 13.15 -13.52
CA SER A 112 13.76 12.51 -12.52
C SER A 112 14.39 11.27 -11.87
N TYR A 113 15.65 10.99 -12.17
CA TYR A 113 16.33 9.82 -11.60
C TYR A 113 16.51 9.93 -10.09
N VAL A 114 16.14 8.88 -9.39
CA VAL A 114 16.26 8.76 -7.93
C VAL A 114 16.76 7.35 -7.61
N GLU A 115 17.63 7.23 -6.62
CA GLU A 115 18.11 5.96 -6.07
C GLU A 115 17.55 5.72 -4.66
N PRO A 116 16.31 5.25 -4.52
CA PRO A 116 15.77 4.87 -3.22
C PRO A 116 16.33 3.52 -2.75
N ASP A 117 16.15 3.22 -1.47
CA ASP A 117 16.44 1.90 -0.89
C ASP A 117 15.19 1.04 -0.74
N VAL A 118 14.00 1.65 -0.79
CA VAL A 118 12.71 0.97 -0.71
C VAL A 118 11.65 1.71 -1.52
N LEU A 119 10.79 0.94 -2.19
CA LEU A 119 9.63 1.46 -2.92
C LEU A 119 8.35 1.18 -2.12
N PHE A 120 7.52 2.19 -1.95
CA PHE A 120 6.16 2.07 -1.41
C PHE A 120 5.14 2.39 -2.50
N VAL A 121 4.29 1.43 -2.86
CA VAL A 121 3.26 1.61 -3.89
C VAL A 121 1.86 1.58 -3.28
N THR A 122 1.00 2.48 -3.74
CA THR A 122 -0.38 2.54 -3.25
C THR A 122 -1.31 1.55 -3.96
N ASP A 123 -1.01 1.18 -5.19
CA ASP A 123 -1.75 0.15 -5.94
C ASP A 123 -0.81 -0.57 -6.92
N PRO A 124 -0.42 -1.82 -6.65
CA PRO A 124 0.46 -2.58 -7.52
C PRO A 124 -0.06 -2.72 -8.97
N ALA A 125 -1.38 -2.72 -9.16
CA ALA A 125 -1.96 -2.82 -10.49
C ALA A 125 -1.85 -1.53 -11.30
N ALA A 126 -1.96 -0.37 -10.65
CA ALA A 126 -1.83 0.94 -11.30
C ALA A 126 -0.36 1.36 -11.45
N ASP A 127 0.51 0.98 -10.50
CA ASP A 127 1.90 1.41 -10.40
C ASP A 127 2.88 0.38 -11.03
N GLN A 128 2.42 -0.42 -12.01
CA GLN A 128 3.22 -1.50 -12.61
C GLN A 128 4.57 -1.07 -13.18
N GLN A 129 4.67 0.16 -13.72
CA GLN A 129 5.93 0.64 -14.28
C GLN A 129 6.98 0.83 -13.17
N ALA A 130 6.58 1.46 -12.07
CA ALA A 130 7.46 1.63 -10.92
C ALA A 130 7.87 0.27 -10.31
N LEU A 131 6.92 -0.68 -10.22
CA LEU A 131 7.22 -2.04 -9.76
C LEU A 131 8.29 -2.72 -10.62
N ARG A 132 8.14 -2.68 -11.95
CA ARG A 132 9.10 -3.30 -12.87
C ARG A 132 10.51 -2.74 -12.71
N GLU A 133 10.60 -1.42 -12.59
CA GLU A 133 11.89 -0.76 -12.40
C GLU A 133 12.50 -1.09 -11.04
N ALA A 134 11.69 -1.11 -9.97
CA ALA A 134 12.15 -1.48 -8.64
C ALA A 134 12.68 -2.92 -8.60
N VAL A 135 11.97 -3.86 -9.23
CA VAL A 135 12.44 -5.26 -9.36
C VAL A 135 13.77 -5.34 -10.10
N ASN A 136 13.91 -4.59 -11.22
CA ASN A 136 15.15 -4.57 -11.99
C ASN A 136 16.32 -3.95 -11.19
N SER A 137 16.03 -3.04 -10.29
CA SER A 137 17.00 -2.40 -9.40
C SER A 137 17.21 -3.16 -8.09
N GLY A 138 16.49 -4.28 -7.88
CA GLY A 138 16.60 -5.10 -6.66
C GLY A 138 16.06 -4.42 -5.39
N LEU A 139 15.13 -3.47 -5.51
CA LEU A 139 14.56 -2.75 -4.38
C LEU A 139 13.49 -3.60 -3.68
N PRO A 140 13.44 -3.61 -2.34
CA PRO A 140 12.30 -4.13 -1.61
C PRO A 140 11.06 -3.27 -1.84
N ILE A 141 9.91 -3.92 -1.99
CA ILE A 141 8.65 -3.28 -2.37
C ILE A 141 7.59 -3.51 -1.30
N VAL A 142 7.08 -2.41 -0.75
CA VAL A 142 5.91 -2.37 0.13
C VAL A 142 4.70 -1.94 -0.70
N GLY A 143 3.57 -2.61 -0.58
CA GLY A 143 2.38 -2.27 -1.35
C GLY A 143 1.09 -2.33 -0.57
N ILE A 144 0.20 -1.34 -0.78
CA ILE A 144 -1.19 -1.42 -0.34
C ILE A 144 -1.94 -2.27 -1.36
N VAL A 145 -2.56 -3.35 -0.91
CA VAL A 145 -3.15 -4.39 -1.76
C VAL A 145 -4.61 -4.63 -1.41
N ASP A 146 -5.47 -4.53 -2.42
CA ASP A 146 -6.90 -4.84 -2.32
C ASP A 146 -7.16 -6.32 -2.68
N ALA A 147 -8.35 -6.82 -2.42
CA ALA A 147 -8.76 -8.21 -2.64
C ALA A 147 -8.44 -8.76 -4.03
N ASN A 148 -8.46 -7.94 -5.08
CA ASN A 148 -8.19 -8.34 -6.45
C ASN A 148 -6.73 -8.14 -6.92
N ASN A 149 -5.85 -7.63 -6.08
CA ASN A 149 -4.45 -7.45 -6.44
C ASN A 149 -3.70 -8.79 -6.42
N ASN A 150 -2.71 -8.92 -7.31
CA ASN A 150 -1.72 -9.99 -7.27
C ASN A 150 -0.51 -9.52 -6.46
N LEU A 151 0.02 -10.38 -5.60
CA LEU A 151 1.17 -10.07 -4.75
C LEU A 151 2.51 -10.29 -5.44
N ARG A 152 2.53 -10.63 -6.72
CA ARG A 152 3.76 -10.78 -7.47
C ARG A 152 4.58 -9.49 -7.42
N ASN A 153 5.85 -9.62 -7.03
CA ASN A 153 6.78 -8.49 -6.86
C ASN A 153 6.45 -7.52 -5.71
N VAL A 154 5.60 -7.91 -4.77
CA VAL A 154 5.36 -7.17 -3.53
C VAL A 154 5.94 -7.99 -2.39
N ASP A 155 6.95 -7.45 -1.69
CA ASP A 155 7.64 -8.15 -0.60
C ASP A 155 6.87 -8.03 0.71
N VAL A 156 6.32 -6.85 0.97
CA VAL A 156 5.51 -6.57 2.16
C VAL A 156 4.15 -6.01 1.74
N ALA A 157 3.10 -6.80 1.96
CA ALA A 157 1.74 -6.44 1.60
C ALA A 157 0.99 -5.84 2.80
N LEU A 158 0.32 -4.70 2.57
CA LEU A 158 -0.67 -4.11 3.46
C LEU A 158 -2.07 -4.35 2.88
N PRO A 159 -2.84 -5.30 3.42
CA PRO A 159 -4.20 -5.53 2.95
C PRO A 159 -5.10 -4.36 3.34
N ALA A 160 -5.59 -3.62 2.36
CA ALA A 160 -6.52 -2.51 2.55
C ALA A 160 -7.17 -2.13 1.22
N ASN A 161 -8.30 -1.44 1.29
CA ASN A 161 -8.96 -0.87 0.12
C ASN A 161 -8.10 0.26 -0.48
N ASN A 162 -7.47 -0.01 -1.60
CA ASN A 162 -6.61 0.95 -2.30
C ASN A 162 -7.32 1.76 -3.40
N LYS A 163 -8.65 1.68 -3.46
CA LYS A 163 -9.48 2.38 -4.45
C LYS A 163 -10.34 3.46 -3.83
N GLY A 164 -10.65 3.34 -2.54
CA GLY A 164 -11.49 4.26 -1.80
C GLY A 164 -10.79 5.58 -1.47
N ARG A 165 -11.50 6.71 -1.67
CA ARG A 165 -10.97 8.03 -1.29
C ARG A 165 -10.76 8.16 0.21
N ARG A 166 -11.71 7.64 1.02
CA ARG A 166 -11.64 7.72 2.48
C ARG A 166 -10.66 6.71 3.06
N SER A 167 -10.58 5.53 2.44
CA SER A 167 -9.69 4.45 2.86
C SER A 167 -8.21 4.82 2.75
N LEU A 168 -7.84 5.63 1.76
CA LEU A 168 -6.45 6.05 1.52
C LEU A 168 -6.09 7.35 2.27
N ALA A 169 -7.06 8.12 2.73
CA ALA A 169 -6.85 9.39 3.45
C ALA A 169 -6.50 9.17 4.92
#